data_ef46c91c529a5e48822d1b97a3eb499c
#
_entry.id   ef46c91c529a5e48822d1b97a3eb499c
#
_cell.length_a   1.000
_cell.length_b   1.000
_cell.length_c   1.000
_cell.angle_alpha   90.00
_cell.angle_beta   90.00
_cell.angle_gamma   90.00
#
_symmetry.space_group_name_H-M   'P 1'
#
loop_
_entity.id
_entity.type
_entity.pdbx_description
1 polymer ?
#
loop_
_entity_poly.entity_id
_entity_poly.type
_entity_poly.pdbx_seq_one_letter_code
_entity_poly.pdbx_strand_id
1 'polypeptide(L)'
;EWEKEFKQLQVYHLQKSDFDHGGTRKKAAELSLADFMIFMTQDALPADEYLVEHLLKPLEADEKVGAAYARQLPKQDCRFIECYTRSFNYPSVSSVKWEKDTGRYGIKTYFCSNVCAAYNKEIYKEVGGFVDRAIFNEDMIYAGNMAKKGYGIAYQADACVYHSHNYSCSQQFHRNFDLGVSQAEHPEIFDSVPSEGEGMK
;
A
#
# COMPACT_ATOMS: atom_id res chain seq x y z
N GLU A 1 23.95 -12.72 -6.99
CA GLU A 1 23.60 -13.87 -7.85
C GLU A 1 22.56 -13.43 -8.87
N TRP A 2 21.45 -12.82 -8.48
CA TRP A 2 20.37 -12.35 -9.36
C TRP A 2 20.79 -11.23 -10.33
N GLU A 3 21.70 -10.32 -9.94
CA GLU A 3 22.22 -9.29 -10.85
C GLU A 3 22.97 -9.86 -12.06
N LYS A 4 23.48 -11.09 -11.95
CA LYS A 4 24.10 -11.81 -13.07
C LYS A 4 23.10 -12.40 -14.03
N GLU A 5 21.93 -12.79 -13.52
CA GLU A 5 20.85 -13.40 -14.28
C GLU A 5 19.93 -12.33 -14.92
N PHE A 6 19.61 -11.28 -14.16
CA PHE A 6 18.71 -10.21 -14.59
C PHE A 6 19.50 -8.90 -14.81
N LYS A 7 19.85 -8.60 -16.06
CA LYS A 7 20.67 -7.43 -16.42
C LYS A 7 20.03 -6.07 -16.07
N GLN A 8 18.71 -6.02 -15.95
CA GLN A 8 17.97 -4.82 -15.57
C GLN A 8 17.85 -4.63 -14.06
N LEU A 9 18.25 -5.65 -13.27
CA LEU A 9 18.18 -5.58 -11.82
C LEU A 9 19.28 -4.67 -11.27
N GLN A 10 18.88 -3.70 -10.45
CA GLN A 10 19.76 -2.85 -9.67
C GLN A 10 19.57 -3.16 -8.19
N VAL A 11 20.64 -3.44 -7.48
CA VAL A 11 20.61 -3.78 -6.06
C VAL A 11 21.25 -2.66 -5.24
N TYR A 12 20.50 -2.11 -4.29
CA TYR A 12 20.95 -1.10 -3.35
C TYR A 12 21.02 -1.69 -1.95
N HIS A 13 22.19 -1.68 -1.35
CA HIS A 13 22.40 -2.18 0.01
C HIS A 13 22.26 -1.04 1.03
N LEU A 14 21.47 -1.26 2.05
CA LEU A 14 21.29 -0.36 3.18
C LEU A 14 21.77 -1.02 4.48
N GLN A 15 22.35 -0.24 5.38
CA GLN A 15 22.55 -0.71 6.75
C GLN A 15 21.20 -0.85 7.45
N LYS A 16 21.08 -1.86 8.33
CA LYS A 16 19.83 -2.10 9.05
C LYS A 16 19.38 -0.89 9.87
N SER A 17 20.33 -0.11 10.39
CA SER A 17 20.07 1.13 11.13
C SER A 17 19.45 2.24 10.29
N ASP A 18 19.66 2.21 8.98
CA ASP A 18 19.26 3.27 8.04
C ASP A 18 17.94 2.93 7.32
N PHE A 19 17.41 1.72 7.60
CA PHE A 19 16.17 1.27 7.02
C PHE A 19 14.97 1.81 7.80
N ASP A 20 14.09 2.50 7.11
CA ASP A 20 12.70 2.75 7.49
C ASP A 20 11.79 2.58 6.26
N HIS A 21 10.51 2.32 6.49
CA HIS A 21 9.60 2.01 5.40
C HIS A 21 9.35 3.21 4.47
N GLY A 22 9.18 4.41 5.02
CA GLY A 22 8.91 5.63 4.26
C GLY A 22 10.12 6.10 3.46
N GLY A 23 11.22 6.40 4.13
CA GLY A 23 12.43 6.95 3.52
C GLY A 23 13.09 6.01 2.51
N THR A 24 13.08 4.69 2.78
CA THR A 24 13.64 3.71 1.84
C THR A 24 12.83 3.67 0.54
N ARG A 25 11.49 3.67 0.62
CA ARG A 25 10.63 3.70 -0.58
C ARG A 25 10.69 5.04 -1.29
N LYS A 26 10.77 6.16 -0.56
CA LYS A 26 10.97 7.49 -1.15
C LYS A 26 12.24 7.54 -1.98
N LYS A 27 13.37 7.07 -1.42
CA LYS A 27 14.63 6.98 -2.14
C LYS A 27 14.55 6.10 -3.39
N ALA A 28 13.87 4.95 -3.31
CA ALA A 28 13.64 4.10 -4.47
C ALA A 28 12.79 4.81 -5.54
N ALA A 29 11.75 5.54 -5.12
CA ALA A 29 10.93 6.35 -6.01
C ALA A 29 11.74 7.44 -6.73
N GLU A 30 12.67 8.10 -6.03
CA GLU A 30 13.54 9.14 -6.61
C GLU A 30 14.48 8.59 -7.68
N LEU A 31 14.96 7.36 -7.50
CA LEU A 31 15.85 6.67 -8.46
C LEU A 31 15.10 6.20 -9.71
N SER A 32 13.80 6.02 -9.66
CA SER A 32 13.01 5.57 -10.81
C SER A 32 12.91 6.67 -11.87
N LEU A 33 13.02 6.29 -13.15
CA LEU A 33 12.79 7.15 -14.32
C LEU A 33 11.48 6.82 -15.04
N ALA A 34 10.74 5.82 -14.56
CA ALA A 34 9.51 5.35 -15.18
C ALA A 34 8.32 6.27 -14.86
N ASP A 35 7.31 6.28 -15.74
CA ASP A 35 6.06 7.03 -15.55
C ASP A 35 5.19 6.42 -14.45
N PHE A 36 5.27 5.09 -14.27
CA PHE A 36 4.63 4.35 -13.20
C PHE A 36 5.65 3.59 -12.36
N MET A 37 5.47 3.59 -11.05
CA MET A 37 6.31 2.87 -10.10
C MET A 37 5.48 1.81 -9.40
N ILE A 38 5.99 0.58 -9.34
CA ILE A 38 5.35 -0.49 -8.57
C ILE A 38 6.25 -0.85 -7.39
N PHE A 39 5.68 -0.76 -6.19
CA PHE A 39 6.29 -1.26 -4.96
C PHE A 39 5.69 -2.60 -4.61
N MET A 40 6.55 -3.54 -4.23
CA MET A 40 6.14 -4.86 -3.77
C MET A 40 7.06 -5.32 -2.63
N THR A 41 6.49 -5.94 -1.59
CA THR A 41 7.28 -6.53 -0.52
C THR A 41 7.85 -7.88 -0.94
N GLN A 42 9.02 -8.25 -0.39
CA GLN A 42 9.75 -9.47 -0.78
C GLN A 42 8.99 -10.78 -0.51
N ASP A 43 7.96 -10.74 0.32
CA ASP A 43 7.16 -11.89 0.73
C ASP A 43 5.78 -11.94 0.05
N ALA A 44 5.49 -11.00 -0.85
CA ALA A 44 4.35 -11.03 -1.75
C ALA A 44 4.73 -11.81 -3.02
N LEU A 45 3.86 -12.73 -3.43
CA LEU A 45 4.04 -13.54 -4.63
C LEU A 45 2.91 -13.24 -5.62
N PRO A 46 3.21 -12.82 -6.86
CA PRO A 46 2.19 -12.67 -7.90
C PRO A 46 1.34 -13.94 -8.06
N ALA A 47 0.03 -13.79 -8.18
CA ALA A 47 -0.86 -14.93 -8.37
C ALA A 47 -0.85 -15.43 -9.83
N ASP A 48 -0.58 -14.51 -10.77
CA ASP A 48 -0.50 -14.79 -12.20
C ASP A 48 0.41 -13.78 -12.92
N GLU A 49 0.56 -13.94 -14.22
CA GLU A 49 1.41 -13.11 -15.09
C GLU A 49 0.78 -11.74 -15.44
N TYR A 50 -0.51 -11.53 -15.17
CA TYR A 50 -1.26 -10.31 -15.49
C TYR A 50 -1.25 -9.27 -14.38
N LEU A 51 -0.57 -9.53 -13.26
CA LEU A 51 -0.55 -8.64 -12.09
C LEU A 51 -0.24 -7.18 -12.46
N VAL A 52 0.79 -6.95 -13.26
CA VAL A 52 1.23 -5.59 -13.64
C VAL A 52 0.19 -4.91 -14.52
N GLU A 53 -0.31 -5.61 -15.53
CA GLU A 53 -1.35 -5.11 -16.43
C GLU A 53 -2.61 -4.69 -15.67
N HIS A 54 -3.13 -5.58 -14.81
CA HIS A 54 -4.30 -5.29 -14.00
C HIS A 54 -4.08 -4.14 -13.03
N LEU A 55 -2.88 -4.04 -12.44
CA LEU A 55 -2.55 -2.99 -11.48
C LEU A 55 -2.44 -1.61 -12.13
N LEU A 56 -1.92 -1.52 -13.36
CA LEU A 56 -1.76 -0.26 -14.08
C LEU A 56 -3.04 0.22 -14.75
N LYS A 57 -3.96 -0.68 -15.08
CA LYS A 57 -5.20 -0.39 -15.80
C LYS A 57 -5.99 0.83 -15.29
N PRO A 58 -6.24 1.04 -13.98
CA PRO A 58 -6.96 2.21 -13.50
C PRO A 58 -6.16 3.51 -13.61
N LEU A 59 -4.81 3.44 -13.53
CA LEU A 59 -3.93 4.60 -13.66
C LEU A 59 -3.86 5.09 -15.12
N GLU A 60 -3.98 4.16 -16.08
CA GLU A 60 -4.00 4.48 -17.50
C GLU A 60 -5.38 4.93 -17.97
N ALA A 61 -6.45 4.45 -17.33
CA ALA A 61 -7.83 4.76 -17.70
C ALA A 61 -8.31 6.14 -17.23
N ASP A 62 -7.75 6.67 -16.13
CA ASP A 62 -8.13 7.97 -15.56
C ASP A 62 -6.89 8.67 -14.99
N GLU A 63 -6.52 9.79 -15.60
CA GLU A 63 -5.36 10.62 -15.21
C GLU A 63 -5.45 11.18 -13.78
N LYS A 64 -6.63 11.16 -13.16
CA LYS A 64 -6.84 11.57 -11.77
C LYS A 64 -6.65 10.42 -10.77
N VAL A 65 -6.48 9.18 -11.23
CA VAL A 65 -6.13 8.07 -10.35
C VAL A 65 -4.61 8.05 -10.16
N GLY A 66 -4.16 8.35 -8.95
CA GLY A 66 -2.73 8.50 -8.65
C GLY A 66 -2.07 7.26 -8.06
N ALA A 67 -2.86 6.34 -7.51
CA ALA A 67 -2.37 5.07 -6.97
C ALA A 67 -3.35 3.94 -7.20
N ALA A 68 -2.80 2.72 -7.36
CA ALA A 68 -3.58 1.48 -7.40
C ALA A 68 -2.92 0.41 -6.53
N TYR A 69 -3.69 -0.37 -5.77
CA TYR A 69 -3.14 -1.46 -4.96
C TYR A 69 -3.85 -2.79 -5.24
N ALA A 70 -3.06 -3.85 -5.09
CA ALA A 70 -3.46 -5.21 -5.41
C ALA A 70 -4.28 -5.86 -4.29
N ARG A 71 -5.08 -6.86 -4.69
CA ARG A 71 -5.76 -7.79 -3.80
C ARG A 71 -4.76 -8.75 -3.18
N GLN A 72 -4.78 -8.83 -1.85
CA GLN A 72 -3.97 -9.81 -1.12
C GLN A 72 -4.80 -11.07 -0.86
N LEU A 73 -4.35 -12.18 -1.43
CA LEU A 73 -4.89 -13.51 -1.20
C LEU A 73 -4.13 -14.21 -0.06
N PRO A 74 -4.80 -15.03 0.77
CA PRO A 74 -4.13 -15.80 1.79
C PRO A 74 -3.22 -16.87 1.16
N LYS A 75 -2.04 -17.11 1.76
CA LYS A 75 -1.18 -18.24 1.43
C LYS A 75 -1.82 -19.56 1.88
N GLN A 76 -1.36 -20.70 1.36
CA GLN A 76 -1.94 -22.02 1.63
C GLN A 76 -1.91 -22.43 3.11
N ASP A 77 -0.91 -21.97 3.86
CA ASP A 77 -0.74 -22.23 5.30
C ASP A 77 -1.47 -21.21 6.18
N CYS A 78 -2.28 -20.34 5.59
CA CYS A 78 -2.97 -19.26 6.28
C CYS A 78 -3.97 -19.78 7.31
N ARG A 79 -3.90 -19.27 8.55
CA ARG A 79 -4.84 -19.59 9.61
C ARG A 79 -6.17 -18.88 9.43
N PHE A 80 -7.24 -19.42 10.01
CA PHE A 80 -8.61 -18.95 9.86
C PHE A 80 -8.79 -17.44 10.06
N ILE A 81 -8.24 -16.88 11.16
CA ILE A 81 -8.35 -15.46 11.48
C ILE A 81 -7.72 -14.59 10.39
N GLU A 82 -6.55 -14.98 9.92
CA GLU A 82 -5.85 -14.23 8.86
C GLU A 82 -6.57 -14.37 7.52
N CYS A 83 -7.08 -15.54 7.18
CA CYS A 83 -7.91 -15.73 5.98
C CYS A 83 -9.15 -14.85 6.01
N TYR A 84 -9.82 -14.76 7.15
CA TYR A 84 -10.97 -13.86 7.36
C TYR A 84 -10.56 -12.40 7.16
N THR A 85 -9.46 -11.96 7.78
CA THR A 85 -8.94 -10.60 7.67
C THR A 85 -8.62 -10.24 6.22
N ARG A 86 -8.02 -11.15 5.45
CA ARG A 86 -7.76 -10.94 4.02
C ARG A 86 -9.05 -10.77 3.24
N SER A 87 -10.02 -11.66 3.43
CA SER A 87 -11.31 -11.59 2.75
C SER A 87 -12.07 -10.30 3.06
N PHE A 88 -12.01 -9.85 4.32
CA PHE A 88 -12.69 -8.63 4.79
C PHE A 88 -12.05 -7.36 4.21
N ASN A 89 -10.72 -7.29 4.17
CA ASN A 89 -10.01 -6.10 3.70
C ASN A 89 -9.82 -6.05 2.18
N TYR A 90 -9.88 -7.20 1.50
CA TYR A 90 -9.61 -7.33 0.07
C TYR A 90 -10.75 -8.07 -0.64
N PRO A 91 -11.92 -7.42 -0.82
CA PRO A 91 -13.08 -8.02 -1.47
C PRO A 91 -12.80 -8.36 -2.95
N SER A 92 -13.69 -9.14 -3.58
CA SER A 92 -13.56 -9.56 -4.99
C SER A 92 -14.01 -8.51 -6.01
N VAL A 93 -14.32 -7.31 -5.57
CA VAL A 93 -14.83 -6.23 -6.45
C VAL A 93 -13.89 -5.04 -6.38
N SER A 94 -13.40 -4.61 -7.52
CA SER A 94 -12.57 -3.41 -7.67
C SER A 94 -13.35 -2.13 -7.37
N SER A 95 -12.64 -1.09 -6.91
CA SER A 95 -13.24 0.20 -6.61
C SER A 95 -12.21 1.32 -6.74
N VAL A 96 -12.68 2.53 -7.02
CA VAL A 96 -11.86 3.75 -6.90
C VAL A 96 -12.46 4.60 -5.78
N LYS A 97 -11.61 5.08 -4.88
CA LYS A 97 -11.99 5.87 -3.72
C LYS A 97 -11.44 7.29 -3.87
N TRP A 98 -12.23 8.26 -3.46
CA TRP A 98 -11.95 9.68 -3.53
C TRP A 98 -12.13 10.31 -2.15
N GLU A 99 -11.60 11.50 -1.91
CA GLU A 99 -11.79 12.23 -0.64
C GLU A 99 -13.28 12.33 -0.22
N LYS A 100 -14.17 12.59 -1.17
CA LYS A 100 -15.63 12.67 -0.94
C LYS A 100 -16.26 11.38 -0.38
N ASP A 101 -15.56 10.26 -0.48
CA ASP A 101 -16.06 8.94 -0.03
C ASP A 101 -15.75 8.68 1.46
N THR A 102 -15.11 9.62 2.17
CA THR A 102 -14.78 9.51 3.61
C THR A 102 -16.00 9.28 4.48
N GLY A 103 -17.14 9.88 4.13
CA GLY A 103 -18.40 9.63 4.84
C GLY A 103 -18.93 8.20 4.72
N ARG A 104 -18.53 7.46 3.66
CA ARG A 104 -18.95 6.08 3.40
C ARG A 104 -17.95 5.05 3.94
N TYR A 105 -16.67 5.28 3.71
CA TYR A 105 -15.60 4.30 3.97
C TYR A 105 -14.74 4.64 5.19
N GLY A 106 -14.98 5.80 5.82
CA GLY A 106 -14.14 6.24 6.92
C GLY A 106 -12.67 6.26 6.52
N ILE A 107 -11.80 5.84 7.43
CA ILE A 107 -10.35 5.77 7.22
C ILE A 107 -9.95 4.83 6.06
N LYS A 108 -10.79 3.87 5.68
CA LYS A 108 -10.55 2.99 4.54
C LYS A 108 -10.54 3.73 3.20
N THR A 109 -11.03 4.98 3.15
CA THR A 109 -10.89 5.84 1.97
C THR A 109 -9.42 6.00 1.58
N TYR A 110 -8.54 6.18 2.57
CA TYR A 110 -7.11 6.36 2.36
C TYR A 110 -6.31 5.05 2.33
N PHE A 111 -6.99 3.91 2.47
CA PHE A 111 -6.31 2.63 2.48
C PHE A 111 -5.64 2.37 1.13
N CYS A 112 -4.34 2.18 1.19
CA CYS A 112 -3.44 1.70 0.14
C CYS A 112 -2.46 0.71 0.77
N SER A 113 -1.81 -0.14 -0.01
CA SER A 113 -0.89 -1.12 0.57
C SER A 113 0.32 -1.39 -0.33
N ASN A 114 1.49 -0.97 0.14
CA ASN A 114 2.78 -1.24 -0.49
C ASN A 114 3.22 -2.71 -0.45
N VAL A 115 2.37 -3.61 0.04
CA VAL A 115 2.55 -5.04 -0.24
C VAL A 115 2.60 -5.28 -1.74
N CYS A 116 1.71 -4.63 -2.51
CA CYS A 116 1.81 -4.49 -3.95
C CYS A 116 0.96 -3.29 -4.39
N ALA A 117 1.59 -2.19 -4.79
CA ALA A 117 0.91 -0.98 -5.22
C ALA A 117 1.68 -0.25 -6.33
N ALA A 118 0.93 0.33 -7.27
CA ALA A 118 1.42 1.17 -8.35
C ALA A 118 1.08 2.64 -8.10
N TYR A 119 1.97 3.52 -8.54
CA TYR A 119 1.85 4.97 -8.38
C TYR A 119 2.19 5.68 -9.68
N ASN A 120 1.38 6.68 -10.06
CA ASN A 120 1.71 7.61 -11.11
C ASN A 120 2.84 8.53 -10.62
N LYS A 121 3.96 8.58 -11.35
CA LYS A 121 5.19 9.28 -10.94
C LYS A 121 5.02 10.78 -10.86
N GLU A 122 4.25 11.39 -11.75
CA GLU A 122 4.02 12.83 -11.76
C GLU A 122 3.16 13.26 -10.57
N ILE A 123 2.04 12.56 -10.34
CA ILE A 123 1.19 12.78 -9.17
C ILE A 123 1.97 12.54 -7.88
N TYR A 124 2.82 11.49 -7.85
CA TYR A 124 3.68 11.20 -6.70
C TYR A 124 4.58 12.38 -6.34
N LYS A 125 5.22 13.00 -7.34
CA LYS A 125 6.07 14.19 -7.15
C LYS A 125 5.25 15.42 -6.71
N GLU A 126 4.11 15.65 -7.34
CA GLU A 126 3.22 16.79 -7.04
C GLU A 126 2.70 16.72 -5.60
N VAL A 127 2.38 15.53 -5.13
CA VAL A 127 1.89 15.31 -3.75
C VAL A 127 3.01 15.45 -2.72
N GLY A 128 4.26 15.22 -3.10
CA GLY A 128 5.44 15.31 -2.23
C GLY A 128 6.03 13.95 -1.84
N GLY A 129 5.48 12.86 -2.38
CA GLY A 129 6.00 11.51 -2.17
C GLY A 129 5.72 10.92 -0.79
N PHE A 130 6.37 9.81 -0.48
CA PHE A 130 6.29 9.19 0.84
C PHE A 130 6.99 10.05 1.90
N VAL A 131 6.54 9.94 3.15
CA VAL A 131 7.17 10.59 4.30
C VAL A 131 8.57 10.02 4.57
N ASP A 132 9.47 10.84 5.12
CA ASP A 132 10.87 10.47 5.30
C ASP A 132 11.11 9.47 6.43
N ARG A 133 10.24 9.42 7.44
CA ARG A 133 10.34 8.51 8.58
C ARG A 133 8.97 8.02 8.96
N ALA A 134 8.69 6.78 8.63
CA ALA A 134 7.48 6.10 9.06
C ALA A 134 7.79 4.64 9.41
N ILE A 135 7.43 4.24 10.60
CA ILE A 135 7.49 2.84 11.02
C ILE A 135 6.47 2.01 10.24
N PHE A 136 5.28 2.59 10.03
CA PHE A 136 4.16 2.03 9.25
C PHE A 136 3.35 3.13 8.57
N ASN A 137 2.38 2.74 7.75
CA ASN A 137 1.37 3.61 7.13
C ASN A 137 1.91 4.65 6.14
N GLU A 138 3.15 4.56 5.67
CA GLU A 138 3.68 5.49 4.67
C GLU A 138 2.84 5.52 3.40
N ASP A 139 2.24 4.38 3.05
CA ASP A 139 1.32 4.22 1.92
C ASP A 139 -0.04 4.90 2.18
N MET A 140 -0.61 4.74 3.37
CA MET A 140 -1.87 5.40 3.75
C MET A 140 -1.69 6.91 3.94
N ILE A 141 -0.57 7.35 4.54
CA ILE A 141 -0.24 8.77 4.70
C ILE A 141 -0.14 9.44 3.33
N TYR A 142 0.61 8.83 2.41
CA TYR A 142 0.71 9.32 1.04
C TYR A 142 -0.66 9.33 0.35
N ALA A 143 -1.41 8.23 0.41
CA ALA A 143 -2.73 8.11 -0.21
C ALA A 143 -3.73 9.14 0.34
N GLY A 144 -3.70 9.42 1.64
CA GLY A 144 -4.51 10.47 2.25
C GLY A 144 -4.16 11.87 1.75
N ASN A 145 -2.86 12.20 1.68
CA ASN A 145 -2.39 13.47 1.12
C ASN A 145 -2.79 13.62 -0.37
N MET A 146 -2.71 12.53 -1.12
CA MET A 146 -3.09 12.45 -2.52
C MET A 146 -4.60 12.66 -2.71
N ALA A 147 -5.43 11.97 -1.91
CA ALA A 147 -6.88 12.10 -1.95
C ALA A 147 -7.34 13.54 -1.62
N LYS A 148 -6.73 14.21 -0.62
CA LYS A 148 -6.98 15.61 -0.26
C LYS A 148 -6.64 16.59 -1.37
N LYS A 149 -5.78 16.22 -2.31
CA LYS A 149 -5.50 16.98 -3.53
C LYS A 149 -6.44 16.64 -4.68
N GLY A 150 -7.43 15.78 -4.46
CA GLY A 150 -8.47 15.42 -5.43
C GLY A 150 -8.13 14.24 -6.34
N TYR A 151 -7.08 13.48 -6.02
CA TYR A 151 -6.69 12.27 -6.75
C TYR A 151 -7.35 11.03 -6.18
N GLY A 152 -7.61 10.04 -7.05
CA GLY A 152 -8.25 8.77 -6.72
C GLY A 152 -7.27 7.68 -6.30
N ILE A 153 -7.73 6.78 -5.44
CA ILE A 153 -7.04 5.56 -5.00
C ILE A 153 -7.82 4.35 -5.52
N ALA A 154 -7.24 3.59 -6.43
CA ALA A 154 -7.86 2.39 -6.98
C ALA A 154 -7.51 1.15 -6.16
N TYR A 155 -8.50 0.35 -5.86
CA TYR A 155 -8.35 -1.04 -5.44
C TYR A 155 -8.63 -1.95 -6.64
N GLN A 156 -7.68 -2.82 -6.96
CA GLN A 156 -7.79 -3.75 -8.09
C GLN A 156 -7.92 -5.19 -7.62
N ALA A 157 -9.15 -5.71 -7.72
CA ALA A 157 -9.48 -7.08 -7.29
C ALA A 157 -8.87 -8.16 -8.19
N ASP A 158 -8.62 -7.83 -9.47
CA ASP A 158 -8.02 -8.75 -10.45
C ASP A 158 -6.49 -8.77 -10.38
N ALA A 159 -5.85 -7.71 -9.86
CA ALA A 159 -4.43 -7.69 -9.57
C ALA A 159 -4.18 -8.41 -8.23
N CYS A 160 -3.78 -9.68 -8.29
CA CYS A 160 -3.70 -10.53 -7.11
C CYS A 160 -2.26 -10.88 -6.71
N VAL A 161 -1.99 -10.85 -5.40
CA VAL A 161 -0.75 -11.36 -4.80
C VAL A 161 -1.06 -12.25 -3.61
N TYR A 162 -0.31 -13.35 -3.43
CA TYR A 162 -0.36 -14.16 -2.22
C TYR A 162 0.49 -13.50 -1.14
N HIS A 163 -0.16 -13.04 -0.07
CA HIS A 163 0.51 -12.44 1.08
C HIS A 163 -0.33 -12.60 2.34
N SER A 164 0.20 -13.27 3.33
CA SER A 164 -0.42 -13.42 4.65
C SER A 164 0.63 -13.76 5.71
N HIS A 165 0.31 -13.47 6.98
CA HIS A 165 1.16 -13.72 8.12
C HIS A 165 0.37 -14.36 9.25
N ASN A 166 0.86 -15.49 9.76
CA ASN A 166 0.26 -16.18 10.91
C ASN A 166 0.81 -15.63 12.23
N TYR A 167 0.55 -14.35 12.53
CA TYR A 167 1.03 -13.72 13.74
C TYR A 167 0.51 -14.41 15.01
N SER A 168 1.35 -14.49 16.03
CA SER A 168 0.93 -14.77 17.40
C SER A 168 0.22 -13.54 17.99
N CYS A 169 -0.53 -13.71 19.09
CA CYS A 169 -1.20 -12.59 19.76
C CYS A 169 -0.20 -11.48 20.17
N SER A 170 1.00 -11.87 20.64
CA SER A 170 2.04 -10.90 21.01
C SER A 170 2.54 -10.12 19.78
N GLN A 171 2.83 -10.79 18.68
CA GLN A 171 3.26 -10.12 17.44
C GLN A 171 2.17 -9.17 16.91
N GLN A 172 0.91 -9.60 16.96
CA GLN A 172 -0.21 -8.76 16.53
C GLN A 172 -0.37 -7.54 17.43
N PHE A 173 -0.19 -7.70 18.76
CA PHE A 173 -0.23 -6.60 19.71
C PHE A 173 0.86 -5.55 19.40
N HIS A 174 2.12 -5.98 19.26
CA HIS A 174 3.22 -5.07 18.93
C HIS A 174 2.98 -4.35 17.61
N ARG A 175 2.53 -5.08 16.58
CA ARG A 175 2.21 -4.49 15.29
C ARG A 175 1.10 -3.42 15.38
N ASN A 176 0.03 -3.70 16.14
CA ASN A 176 -1.05 -2.74 16.34
C ASN A 176 -0.61 -1.54 17.15
N PHE A 177 0.29 -1.72 18.13
CA PHE A 177 0.89 -0.63 18.88
C PHE A 177 1.70 0.29 17.95
N ASP A 178 2.59 -0.26 17.14
CA ASP A 178 3.39 0.50 16.17
C ASP A 178 2.52 1.22 15.12
N LEU A 179 1.43 0.58 14.68
CA LEU A 179 0.42 1.22 13.81
C LEU A 179 -0.22 2.42 14.51
N GLY A 180 -0.61 2.27 15.79
CA GLY A 180 -1.19 3.35 16.59
C GLY A 180 -0.21 4.52 16.81
N VAL A 181 1.06 4.23 17.05
CA VAL A 181 2.11 5.26 17.13
C VAL A 181 2.21 6.03 15.81
N SER A 182 2.33 5.31 14.70
CA SER A 182 2.41 5.93 13.37
C SER A 182 1.17 6.79 13.04
N GLN A 183 -0.02 6.37 13.45
CA GLN A 183 -1.23 7.17 13.28
C GLN A 183 -1.23 8.43 14.14
N ALA A 184 -0.78 8.34 15.39
CA ALA A 184 -0.67 9.49 16.29
C ALA A 184 0.36 10.54 15.83
N GLU A 185 1.39 10.12 15.11
CA GLU A 185 2.39 11.00 14.51
C GLU A 185 1.88 11.76 13.28
N HIS A 186 0.74 11.31 12.69
CA HIS A 186 0.14 11.89 11.48
C HIS A 186 -1.34 12.26 11.66
N PRO A 187 -1.67 13.12 12.65
CA PRO A 187 -3.05 13.52 12.94
C PRO A 187 -3.73 14.21 11.76
N GLU A 188 -2.95 14.87 10.89
CA GLU A 188 -3.44 15.50 9.68
C GLU A 188 -4.17 14.54 8.73
N ILE A 189 -3.87 13.24 8.81
CA ILE A 189 -4.53 12.19 8.02
C ILE A 189 -5.55 11.44 8.88
N PHE A 190 -5.15 10.99 10.07
CA PHE A 190 -5.91 10.01 10.84
C PHE A 190 -6.98 10.62 11.74
N ASP A 191 -6.82 11.86 12.24
CA ASP A 191 -7.83 12.53 13.08
C ASP A 191 -9.00 13.09 12.26
N SER A 192 -8.80 13.29 10.95
CA SER A 192 -9.85 13.84 10.08
C SER A 192 -10.97 12.85 9.79
N VAL A 193 -10.77 11.56 10.06
CA VAL A 193 -11.73 10.49 9.74
C VAL A 193 -11.78 9.46 10.88
N PRO A 194 -12.93 9.25 11.52
CA PRO A 194 -13.06 8.30 12.62
C PRO A 194 -12.68 6.87 12.21
N SER A 195 -11.76 6.26 12.95
CA SER A 195 -11.38 4.84 12.78
C SER A 195 -12.16 3.90 13.71
N GLU A 196 -12.80 4.43 14.76
CA GLU A 196 -13.39 3.68 15.87
C GLU A 196 -14.61 2.82 15.49
N GLY A 197 -15.30 3.14 14.39
CA GLY A 197 -16.47 2.39 13.94
C GLY A 197 -16.19 1.13 13.12
N GLU A 198 -14.98 0.91 12.68
CA GLU A 198 -14.65 -0.19 11.76
C GLU A 198 -14.55 -1.56 12.44
N GLY A 199 -14.24 -1.59 13.74
CA GLY A 199 -14.19 -2.83 14.53
C GLY A 199 -15.54 -3.29 15.10
N MET A 200 -16.62 -2.49 14.94
CA MET A 200 -17.95 -2.78 15.49
C MET A 200 -18.98 -3.15 14.40
N LYS A 201 -18.58 -3.22 13.16
CA LYS A 201 -19.37 -3.71 12.03
C LYS A 201 -19.03 -5.16 11.74
#